data_815fe24c6448cc4c9f1596c1f55518df
#
_entry.id   815fe24c6448cc4c9f1596c1f55518df
#
_cell.length_a   1.000
_cell.length_b   1.000
_cell.length_c   1.000
_cell.angle_alpha   90.00
_cell.angle_beta   90.00
_cell.angle_gamma   90.00
#
_symmetry.space_group_name_H-M   'P 1'
#
loop_
_entity.id
_entity.type
_entity.pdbx_description
1 polymer ?
#
loop_
_entity_poly.entity_id
_entity_poly.type
_entity_poly.pdbx_seq_one_letter_code
_entity_poly.pdbx_strand_id
1 'polypeptide(L)'
;MKSELLAVDFIELKENQRWNIECGKHYFVTRNDSSLIAFTIPENGINKMHILTSHSDSPTFKIKENPEIEVEKHYVKLNVEKYGGMLCAPWFDRPLSVAGRVIIKDKTNRQFTSKLVNIDRDLVMIPNLAIHMNREINSGYNYNAQKDLLPLYGCGSPKGTFMEQIAEAAGVEKDEILGHDLFLYNRQEGSIWGASEEFISSGRLDDLQCAFASLQGFLSGEKRDCMAVHCVLDNEEVGSGTKQGAASTFLFDTLIRVHEALGYLSLIHI
;
A
#
# COMPACT_ATOMS: atom_id res chain seq x y z
N MET A 1 -11.22 -3.58 3.18
CA MET A 1 -12.00 -2.33 3.28
C MET A 1 -13.09 -2.23 2.21
N LYS A 2 -12.76 -2.15 0.91
CA LYS A 2 -13.78 -2.03 -0.15
C LYS A 2 -14.88 -3.10 -0.06
N SER A 3 -14.52 -4.38 0.11
CA SER A 3 -15.47 -5.48 0.28
C SER A 3 -16.34 -5.34 1.52
N GLU A 4 -15.80 -4.85 2.62
CA GLU A 4 -16.55 -4.60 3.87
C GLU A 4 -17.54 -3.44 3.72
N LEU A 5 -17.14 -2.35 3.04
CA LEU A 5 -18.03 -1.24 2.74
C LEU A 5 -19.19 -1.66 1.86
N LEU A 6 -18.91 -2.43 0.79
CA LEU A 6 -19.95 -2.97 -0.09
C LEU A 6 -20.90 -3.93 0.63
N ALA A 7 -20.40 -4.70 1.59
CA ALA A 7 -21.22 -5.63 2.37
C ALA A 7 -22.22 -4.93 3.33
N VAL A 8 -22.05 -3.63 3.58
CA VAL A 8 -22.92 -2.79 4.41
C VAL A 8 -23.51 -1.61 3.62
N ASP A 9 -23.81 -1.86 2.35
CA ASP A 9 -24.56 -0.99 1.43
C ASP A 9 -23.93 0.38 1.11
N PHE A 10 -22.61 0.52 1.24
CA PHE A 10 -21.92 1.70 0.71
C PHE A 10 -21.90 1.67 -0.82
N ILE A 11 -22.18 2.81 -1.43
CA ILE A 11 -22.18 3.00 -2.88
C ILE A 11 -20.81 3.47 -3.35
N GLU A 12 -20.19 2.73 -4.27
CA GLU A 12 -18.92 3.13 -4.88
C GLU A 12 -19.12 4.28 -5.88
N LEU A 13 -18.41 5.37 -5.66
CA LEU A 13 -18.35 6.50 -6.58
C LEU A 13 -17.06 6.43 -7.42
N LYS A 14 -17.12 6.91 -8.66
CA LYS A 14 -15.96 7.01 -9.55
C LYS A 14 -15.56 8.46 -9.74
N GLU A 15 -14.26 8.76 -9.68
CA GLU A 15 -13.75 10.12 -9.83
C GLU A 15 -14.05 10.73 -11.21
N ASN A 16 -14.13 9.92 -12.25
CA ASN A 16 -14.40 10.35 -13.62
C ASN A 16 -15.90 10.45 -13.98
N GLN A 17 -16.80 10.31 -13.00
CA GLN A 17 -18.24 10.38 -13.18
C GLN A 17 -18.85 11.52 -12.36
N ARG A 18 -19.99 12.02 -12.78
CA ARG A 18 -20.81 12.92 -11.96
C ARG A 18 -21.39 12.13 -10.78
N TRP A 19 -21.31 12.70 -9.58
CA TRP A 19 -21.85 12.07 -8.39
C TRP A 19 -23.30 12.46 -8.17
N ASN A 20 -24.13 11.47 -7.86
CA ASN A 20 -25.48 11.67 -7.36
C ASN A 20 -25.49 11.28 -5.89
N ILE A 21 -25.62 12.26 -5.01
CA ILE A 21 -25.51 12.07 -3.55
C ILE A 21 -26.85 12.45 -2.92
N GLU A 22 -27.32 11.56 -2.04
CA GLU A 22 -28.60 11.70 -1.33
C GLU A 22 -28.35 11.70 0.17
N CYS A 23 -29.16 12.46 0.92
CA CYS A 23 -29.16 12.41 2.37
C CYS A 23 -29.54 11.00 2.87
N GLY A 24 -29.00 10.59 3.99
CA GLY A 24 -29.23 9.26 4.59
C GLY A 24 -28.44 8.12 3.92
N LYS A 25 -27.63 8.38 2.88
CA LYS A 25 -26.86 7.37 2.16
C LYS A 25 -25.38 7.36 2.53
N HIS A 26 -24.70 6.29 2.12
CA HIS A 26 -23.29 6.01 2.41
C HIS A 26 -22.52 5.77 1.12
N TYR A 27 -21.36 6.35 1.02
CA TYR A 27 -20.57 6.34 -0.21
C TYR A 27 -19.09 6.12 0.08
N PHE A 28 -18.37 5.63 -0.92
CA PHE A 28 -16.91 5.66 -0.92
C PHE A 28 -16.35 5.89 -2.31
N VAL A 29 -15.14 6.42 -2.36
CA VAL A 29 -14.35 6.63 -3.57
C VAL A 29 -12.93 6.15 -3.35
N THR A 30 -12.30 5.61 -4.38
CA THR A 30 -10.89 5.19 -4.35
C THR A 30 -10.07 6.00 -5.33
N ARG A 31 -8.81 6.24 -4.99
CA ARG A 31 -7.83 6.85 -5.90
C ARG A 31 -6.62 5.93 -6.01
N ASN A 32 -6.26 5.60 -7.24
CA ASN A 32 -5.11 4.77 -7.59
C ASN A 32 -5.09 3.37 -6.93
N ASP A 33 -6.28 2.85 -6.54
CA ASP A 33 -6.50 1.56 -5.86
C ASP A 33 -5.71 1.37 -4.54
N SER A 34 -5.11 2.44 -4.00
CA SER A 34 -4.35 2.40 -2.75
C SER A 34 -4.87 3.37 -1.69
N SER A 35 -5.63 4.40 -2.07
CA SER A 35 -6.29 5.31 -1.14
C SER A 35 -7.81 5.22 -1.26
N LEU A 36 -8.49 5.43 -0.13
CA LEU A 36 -9.94 5.31 -0.03
C LEU A 36 -10.49 6.40 0.88
N ILE A 37 -11.59 7.01 0.47
CA ILE A 37 -12.40 7.89 1.30
C ILE A 37 -13.83 7.36 1.34
N ALA A 38 -14.31 6.98 2.52
CA ALA A 38 -15.70 6.60 2.76
C ALA A 38 -16.39 7.68 3.59
N PHE A 39 -17.66 7.93 3.32
CA PHE A 39 -18.40 8.94 4.05
C PHE A 39 -19.89 8.63 4.12
N THR A 40 -20.54 9.21 5.13
CA THR A 40 -21.97 9.06 5.37
C THR A 40 -22.63 10.43 5.34
N ILE A 41 -23.78 10.56 4.67
CA ILE A 41 -24.53 11.81 4.64
C ILE A 41 -25.67 11.71 5.65
N PRO A 42 -25.77 12.64 6.61
CA PRO A 42 -26.92 12.69 7.52
C PRO A 42 -28.24 12.94 6.78
N GLU A 43 -29.37 12.48 7.33
CA GLU A 43 -30.71 12.70 6.75
C GLU A 43 -31.05 14.20 6.62
N ASN A 44 -30.60 15.00 7.59
CA ASN A 44 -30.87 16.44 7.65
C ASN A 44 -29.82 17.34 6.97
N GLY A 45 -28.94 16.72 6.13
CA GLY A 45 -27.84 17.45 5.49
C GLY A 45 -26.60 17.60 6.38
N ILE A 46 -25.58 18.28 5.85
CA ILE A 46 -24.27 18.40 6.48
C ILE A 46 -24.18 19.68 7.29
N ASN A 47 -24.09 19.58 8.62
CA ASN A 47 -23.86 20.72 9.51
C ASN A 47 -22.46 20.71 10.12
N LYS A 48 -21.86 19.53 10.26
CA LYS A 48 -20.52 19.30 10.81
C LYS A 48 -19.93 18.01 10.23
N MET A 49 -18.60 17.87 10.31
CA MET A 49 -17.88 16.69 9.85
C MET A 49 -17.01 16.12 10.97
N HIS A 50 -16.94 14.79 11.02
CA HIS A 50 -15.94 14.06 11.79
C HIS A 50 -15.08 13.27 10.80
N ILE A 51 -13.78 13.56 10.78
CA ILE A 51 -12.84 12.93 9.85
C ILE A 51 -11.89 12.05 10.65
N LEU A 52 -11.85 10.77 10.30
CA LEU A 52 -10.89 9.77 10.80
C LEU A 52 -9.88 9.53 9.68
N THR A 53 -8.60 9.62 10.00
CA THR A 53 -7.53 9.43 9.01
C THR A 53 -6.54 8.37 9.46
N SER A 54 -6.02 7.62 8.50
CA SER A 54 -4.96 6.63 8.63
C SER A 54 -4.25 6.48 7.28
N HIS A 55 -3.18 5.66 7.24
CA HIS A 55 -2.51 5.38 5.97
C HIS A 55 -2.48 3.89 5.63
N SER A 56 -2.22 3.58 4.36
CA SER A 56 -2.29 2.22 3.82
C SER A 56 -0.93 1.59 3.53
N ASP A 57 0.11 2.40 3.44
CA ASP A 57 1.47 1.97 3.15
C ASP A 57 2.26 1.65 4.42
N SER A 58 3.40 1.00 4.26
CA SER A 58 4.32 0.65 5.35
C SER A 58 5.74 0.67 4.81
N PRO A 59 6.76 0.90 5.66
CA PRO A 59 8.15 0.87 5.23
C PRO A 59 8.54 -0.47 4.61
N THR A 60 9.25 -0.41 3.49
CA THR A 60 9.70 -1.60 2.76
C THR A 60 10.86 -1.29 1.82
N PHE A 61 11.17 -2.23 0.93
CA PHE A 61 12.10 -2.06 -0.19
C PHE A 61 11.34 -2.09 -1.50
N LYS A 62 11.51 -1.02 -2.29
CA LYS A 62 10.96 -0.91 -3.64
C LYS A 62 11.94 -1.52 -4.64
N ILE A 63 11.44 -2.33 -5.56
CA ILE A 63 12.22 -2.86 -6.68
C ILE A 63 12.44 -1.75 -7.71
N LYS A 64 13.69 -1.56 -8.13
CA LYS A 64 14.05 -0.57 -9.18
C LYS A 64 13.76 -1.08 -10.58
N GLU A 65 13.67 -0.15 -11.54
CA GLU A 65 13.41 -0.45 -12.97
C GLU A 65 14.37 -1.48 -13.57
N ASN A 66 15.64 -1.45 -13.17
CA ASN A 66 16.60 -2.50 -13.49
C ASN A 66 16.70 -3.46 -12.30
N PRO A 67 15.83 -4.48 -12.22
CA PRO A 67 15.59 -5.21 -10.97
C PRO A 67 16.69 -6.20 -10.61
N GLU A 68 17.57 -6.59 -11.53
CA GLU A 68 18.54 -7.66 -11.31
C GLU A 68 19.98 -7.16 -11.37
N ILE A 69 20.77 -7.55 -10.39
CA ILE A 69 22.21 -7.30 -10.29
C ILE A 69 22.94 -8.63 -10.24
N GLU A 70 23.80 -8.89 -11.23
CA GLU A 70 24.70 -10.02 -11.22
C GLU A 70 25.91 -9.75 -10.32
N VAL A 71 26.22 -10.69 -9.43
CA VAL A 71 27.35 -10.61 -8.50
C VAL A 71 28.28 -11.80 -8.71
N GLU A 72 29.56 -11.51 -8.96
CA GLU A 72 30.64 -12.49 -9.15
C GLU A 72 30.34 -13.57 -10.21
N LYS A 73 29.42 -13.30 -11.14
CA LYS A 73 28.93 -14.27 -12.15
C LYS A 73 28.31 -15.55 -11.57
N HIS A 74 28.00 -15.54 -10.28
CA HIS A 74 27.46 -16.71 -9.55
C HIS A 74 26.11 -16.44 -8.95
N TYR A 75 25.82 -15.19 -8.55
CA TYR A 75 24.59 -14.82 -7.85
C TYR A 75 23.86 -13.73 -8.61
N VAL A 76 22.54 -13.71 -8.43
CA VAL A 76 21.70 -12.58 -8.81
C VAL A 76 21.04 -12.04 -7.56
N LYS A 77 21.17 -10.74 -7.34
CA LYS A 77 20.47 -9.99 -6.30
C LYS A 77 19.40 -9.10 -6.94
N LEU A 78 18.34 -8.80 -6.20
CA LEU A 78 17.40 -7.77 -6.63
C LEU A 78 17.93 -6.39 -6.25
N ASN A 79 17.77 -5.46 -7.20
CA ASN A 79 18.13 -4.06 -7.04
C ASN A 79 16.97 -3.32 -6.39
N VAL A 80 17.16 -2.90 -5.15
CA VAL A 80 16.12 -2.27 -4.35
C VAL A 80 16.56 -0.91 -3.82
N GLU A 81 15.58 -0.12 -3.44
CA GLU A 81 15.76 1.11 -2.66
C GLU A 81 14.82 1.08 -1.45
N LYS A 82 15.19 1.81 -0.40
CA LYS A 82 14.31 1.96 0.76
C LYS A 82 13.08 2.77 0.38
N TYR A 83 11.94 2.29 0.80
CA TYR A 83 10.67 3.01 0.79
C TYR A 83 10.31 3.31 2.24
N GLY A 84 10.36 4.59 2.61
CA GLY A 84 10.11 5.03 3.98
C GLY A 84 11.27 4.85 4.96
N GLY A 85 11.04 5.24 6.19
CA GLY A 85 11.95 5.06 7.32
C GLY A 85 11.75 3.71 7.99
N MET A 86 12.82 2.91 8.15
CA MET A 86 12.68 1.57 8.72
C MET A 86 13.85 1.16 9.59
N LEU A 87 13.61 0.25 10.53
CA LEU A 87 14.65 -0.55 11.16
C LEU A 87 15.13 -1.61 10.16
N CYS A 88 16.42 -1.56 9.79
CA CYS A 88 16.94 -2.47 8.75
C CYS A 88 17.18 -3.89 9.29
N ALA A 89 17.61 -4.04 10.55
CA ALA A 89 17.95 -5.32 11.15
C ALA A 89 16.83 -6.39 11.06
N PRO A 90 15.54 -6.07 11.26
CA PRO A 90 14.47 -7.06 11.17
C PRO A 90 14.22 -7.65 9.77
N TRP A 91 14.85 -7.10 8.73
CA TRP A 91 14.71 -7.59 7.36
C TRP A 91 15.66 -8.71 6.99
N PHE A 92 16.71 -8.92 7.80
CA PHE A 92 17.70 -9.96 7.54
C PHE A 92 17.21 -11.36 7.93
N ASP A 93 17.71 -12.37 7.20
CA ASP A 93 17.53 -13.81 7.46
C ASP A 93 16.06 -14.25 7.53
N ARG A 94 15.19 -13.55 6.82
CA ARG A 94 13.76 -13.84 6.78
C ARG A 94 13.30 -14.22 5.38
N PRO A 95 12.29 -15.07 5.25
CA PRO A 95 11.67 -15.34 3.97
C PRO A 95 10.92 -14.10 3.51
N LEU A 96 11.31 -13.56 2.37
CA LEU A 96 10.70 -12.40 1.72
C LEU A 96 10.13 -12.80 0.38
N SER A 97 9.15 -12.04 -0.08
CA SER A 97 8.64 -12.13 -1.43
C SER A 97 8.32 -10.75 -2.00
N VAL A 98 7.73 -10.73 -3.19
CA VAL A 98 7.44 -9.53 -3.96
C VAL A 98 5.96 -9.45 -4.26
N ALA A 99 5.38 -8.29 -3.99
CA ALA A 99 4.02 -7.94 -4.37
C ALA A 99 3.96 -6.48 -4.86
N GLY A 100 2.89 -6.12 -5.55
CA GLY A 100 2.68 -4.76 -6.03
C GLY A 100 1.77 -4.72 -7.23
N ARG A 101 2.08 -3.83 -8.18
CA ARG A 101 1.33 -3.72 -9.43
C ARG A 101 2.26 -3.60 -10.63
N VAL A 102 1.76 -4.00 -11.77
CA VAL A 102 2.36 -3.75 -13.07
C VAL A 102 1.41 -2.91 -13.92
N ILE A 103 1.97 -2.03 -14.72
CA ILE A 103 1.24 -1.28 -15.76
C ILE A 103 1.42 -2.03 -17.05
N ILE A 104 0.32 -2.42 -17.66
CA ILE A 104 0.31 -3.14 -18.93
C ILE A 104 -0.37 -2.34 -20.02
N LYS A 105 0.06 -2.57 -21.26
CA LYS A 105 -0.58 -2.03 -22.44
C LYS A 105 -1.52 -3.09 -23.01
N ASP A 106 -2.80 -2.78 -23.04
CA ASP A 106 -3.77 -3.61 -23.74
C ASP A 106 -3.53 -3.53 -25.26
N LYS A 107 -3.24 -4.67 -25.88
CA LYS A 107 -2.95 -4.77 -27.31
C LYS A 107 -4.17 -4.47 -28.18
N THR A 108 -5.39 -4.62 -27.64
CA THR A 108 -6.63 -4.50 -28.40
C THR A 108 -7.15 -3.07 -28.49
N ASN A 109 -7.13 -2.34 -27.38
CA ASN A 109 -7.72 -0.99 -27.28
C ASN A 109 -6.69 0.12 -27.04
N ARG A 110 -5.41 -0.20 -26.95
CA ARG A 110 -4.29 0.70 -26.62
C ARG A 110 -4.44 1.45 -25.30
N GLN A 111 -5.28 0.96 -24.40
CA GLN A 111 -5.43 1.51 -23.05
C GLN A 111 -4.33 0.94 -22.13
N PHE A 112 -3.99 1.73 -21.14
CA PHE A 112 -3.12 1.29 -20.06
C PHE A 112 -3.99 0.80 -18.89
N THR A 113 -3.68 -0.36 -18.37
CA THR A 113 -4.34 -0.92 -17.19
C THR A 113 -3.31 -1.33 -16.15
N SER A 114 -3.70 -1.32 -14.89
CA SER A 114 -2.88 -1.88 -13.82
C SER A 114 -3.37 -3.28 -13.44
N LYS A 115 -2.43 -4.17 -13.14
CA LYS A 115 -2.72 -5.46 -12.52
C LYS A 115 -1.94 -5.61 -11.23
N LEU A 116 -2.60 -6.10 -10.20
CA LEU A 116 -1.94 -6.48 -8.97
C LEU A 116 -1.22 -7.81 -9.17
N VAL A 117 -0.04 -7.92 -8.59
CA VAL A 117 0.78 -9.13 -8.61
C VAL A 117 1.23 -9.47 -7.20
N ASN A 118 1.28 -10.76 -6.91
CA ASN A 118 1.83 -11.31 -5.68
C ASN A 118 2.51 -12.64 -6.00
N ILE A 119 3.78 -12.75 -5.70
CA ILE A 119 4.49 -14.03 -5.75
C ILE A 119 4.31 -14.68 -4.39
N ASP A 120 3.33 -15.58 -4.29
CA ASP A 120 2.93 -16.20 -3.02
C ASP A 120 3.80 -17.42 -2.66
N ARG A 121 5.10 -17.21 -2.60
CA ARG A 121 6.12 -18.15 -2.10
C ARG A 121 7.32 -17.41 -1.57
N ASP A 122 8.16 -18.09 -0.81
CA ASP A 122 9.46 -17.56 -0.40
C ASP A 122 10.33 -17.40 -1.64
N LEU A 123 10.68 -16.15 -1.97
CA LEU A 123 11.35 -15.83 -3.22
C LEU A 123 12.77 -15.33 -3.00
N VAL A 124 12.98 -14.46 -2.02
CA VAL A 124 14.25 -13.80 -1.76
C VAL A 124 14.55 -13.72 -0.26
N MET A 125 15.80 -13.46 0.06
CA MET A 125 16.26 -13.21 1.43
C MET A 125 17.40 -12.20 1.41
N ILE A 126 17.47 -11.33 2.42
CA ILE A 126 18.64 -10.50 2.69
C ILE A 126 19.51 -11.25 3.72
N PRO A 127 20.58 -11.93 3.29
CA PRO A 127 21.39 -12.72 4.23
C PRO A 127 22.31 -11.83 5.04
N ASN A 128 22.42 -12.09 6.33
CA ASN A 128 23.50 -11.57 7.16
C ASN A 128 24.85 -12.24 6.80
N LEU A 129 25.91 -11.55 7.10
CA LEU A 129 27.24 -12.15 7.10
C LEU A 129 27.51 -12.87 8.44
N ALA A 130 28.32 -13.90 8.39
CA ALA A 130 28.84 -14.50 9.60
C ALA A 130 29.60 -13.45 10.44
N ILE A 131 29.54 -13.54 11.76
CA ILE A 131 30.18 -12.57 12.68
C ILE A 131 31.67 -12.36 12.38
N HIS A 132 32.35 -13.39 11.88
CA HIS A 132 33.76 -13.29 11.48
C HIS A 132 34.03 -12.37 10.31
N MET A 133 33.01 -12.15 9.46
CA MET A 133 33.08 -11.28 8.28
C MET A 133 32.60 -9.86 8.58
N ASN A 134 31.89 -9.65 9.69
CA ASN A 134 31.40 -8.34 10.11
C ASN A 134 31.39 -8.26 11.66
N ARG A 135 32.54 -8.02 12.25
CA ARG A 135 32.69 -7.99 13.72
C ARG A 135 32.04 -6.77 14.37
N GLU A 136 31.81 -5.70 13.59
CA GLU A 136 31.20 -4.45 14.07
C GLU A 136 29.66 -4.50 14.12
N ILE A 137 29.05 -5.59 13.65
CA ILE A 137 27.60 -5.66 13.49
C ILE A 137 26.83 -5.38 14.79
N ASN A 138 27.37 -5.79 15.93
CA ASN A 138 26.77 -5.59 17.25
C ASN A 138 27.27 -4.31 17.97
N SER A 139 28.09 -3.49 17.32
CA SER A 139 28.75 -2.31 17.89
C SER A 139 28.31 -1.00 17.24
N GLY A 140 27.08 -0.96 16.67
CA GLY A 140 26.56 0.22 16.01
C GLY A 140 26.83 0.27 14.50
N TYR A 141 26.86 -0.89 13.83
CA TYR A 141 27.06 -0.98 12.38
C TYR A 141 25.99 -0.19 11.59
N ASN A 142 26.43 0.64 10.68
CA ASN A 142 25.55 1.41 9.81
C ASN A 142 25.38 0.69 8.46
N TYR A 143 24.19 0.16 8.21
CA TYR A 143 23.88 -0.58 6.98
C TYR A 143 23.94 0.30 5.74
N ASN A 144 24.71 -0.14 4.76
CA ASN A 144 24.71 0.45 3.43
C ASN A 144 23.60 -0.16 2.57
N ALA A 145 22.62 0.64 2.19
CA ALA A 145 21.44 0.15 1.44
C ALA A 145 21.79 -0.50 0.09
N GLN A 146 22.87 -0.09 -0.56
CA GLN A 146 23.27 -0.60 -1.88
C GLN A 146 24.24 -1.80 -1.80
N LYS A 147 24.66 -2.20 -0.62
CA LYS A 147 25.57 -3.32 -0.41
C LYS A 147 24.95 -4.38 0.48
N ASP A 148 24.49 -3.97 1.65
CA ASP A 148 24.09 -4.89 2.72
C ASP A 148 22.62 -5.32 2.59
N LEU A 149 21.75 -4.48 1.98
CA LEU A 149 20.31 -4.67 1.97
C LEU A 149 19.76 -5.19 0.63
N LEU A 150 20.63 -5.61 -0.29
CA LEU A 150 20.20 -6.18 -1.56
C LEU A 150 19.81 -7.66 -1.39
N PRO A 151 18.55 -8.04 -1.63
CA PRO A 151 18.12 -9.41 -1.43
C PRO A 151 18.71 -10.36 -2.47
N LEU A 152 19.15 -11.52 -2.00
CA LEU A 152 19.59 -12.63 -2.83
C LEU A 152 18.38 -13.26 -3.50
N TYR A 153 18.41 -13.33 -4.82
CA TYR A 153 17.33 -13.87 -5.64
C TYR A 153 17.66 -15.27 -6.20
N GLY A 154 18.90 -15.50 -6.57
CA GLY A 154 19.26 -16.81 -7.10
C GLY A 154 20.77 -16.99 -7.35
N CYS A 155 21.11 -18.19 -7.78
CA CYS A 155 22.46 -18.56 -8.18
C CYS A 155 22.46 -19.29 -9.53
N GLY A 156 23.59 -19.35 -10.20
CA GLY A 156 23.74 -19.93 -11.53
C GLY A 156 23.29 -18.98 -12.63
N SER A 157 22.21 -19.27 -13.33
CA SER A 157 21.72 -18.50 -14.48
C SER A 157 20.29 -17.93 -14.30
N PRO A 158 19.92 -17.39 -13.14
CA PRO A 158 18.58 -16.84 -12.94
C PRO A 158 18.42 -15.43 -13.51
N LYS A 159 19.49 -14.81 -14.05
CA LYS A 159 19.47 -13.46 -14.61
C LYS A 159 18.50 -13.36 -15.78
N GLY A 160 17.62 -12.36 -15.75
CA GLY A 160 16.59 -12.13 -16.76
C GLY A 160 15.26 -12.80 -16.43
N THR A 161 15.19 -13.65 -15.38
CA THR A 161 13.99 -14.40 -15.03
C THR A 161 13.03 -13.69 -14.08
N PHE A 162 13.46 -12.66 -13.37
CA PHE A 162 12.62 -11.97 -12.40
C PHE A 162 11.35 -11.39 -13.03
N MET A 163 11.51 -10.61 -14.11
CA MET A 163 10.36 -10.03 -14.81
C MET A 163 9.50 -11.08 -15.54
N GLU A 164 10.04 -12.25 -15.82
CA GLU A 164 9.26 -13.38 -16.35
C GLU A 164 8.32 -13.94 -15.27
N GLN A 165 8.81 -14.11 -14.04
CA GLN A 165 7.98 -14.52 -12.90
C GLN A 165 6.91 -13.46 -12.57
N ILE A 166 7.23 -12.18 -12.69
CA ILE A 166 6.25 -11.09 -12.52
C ILE A 166 5.18 -11.15 -13.62
N ALA A 167 5.56 -11.38 -14.86
CA ALA A 167 4.64 -11.52 -15.99
C ALA A 167 3.71 -12.74 -15.82
N GLU A 168 4.27 -13.87 -15.41
CA GLU A 168 3.50 -15.08 -15.09
C GLU A 168 2.49 -14.80 -13.97
N ALA A 169 2.90 -14.19 -12.87
CA ALA A 169 2.02 -13.82 -11.77
C ALA A 169 0.92 -12.81 -12.17
N ALA A 170 1.20 -11.95 -13.14
CA ALA A 170 0.24 -11.01 -13.71
C ALA A 170 -0.67 -11.65 -14.77
N GLY A 171 -0.33 -12.85 -15.28
CA GLY A 171 -1.02 -13.49 -16.39
C GLY A 171 -0.91 -12.67 -17.69
N VAL A 172 0.30 -12.20 -18.01
CA VAL A 172 0.61 -11.40 -19.22
C VAL A 172 1.97 -11.80 -19.79
N GLU A 173 2.24 -11.37 -21.01
CA GLU A 173 3.58 -11.49 -21.58
C GLU A 173 4.52 -10.39 -21.01
N LYS A 174 5.80 -10.72 -20.87
CA LYS A 174 6.79 -9.80 -20.30
C LYS A 174 6.89 -8.46 -21.07
N ASP A 175 6.74 -8.50 -22.39
CA ASP A 175 6.78 -7.33 -23.27
C ASP A 175 5.54 -6.43 -23.18
N GLU A 176 4.48 -6.90 -22.52
CA GLU A 176 3.30 -6.10 -22.24
C GLU A 176 3.47 -5.22 -21.00
N ILE A 177 4.44 -5.52 -20.13
CA ILE A 177 4.73 -4.75 -18.93
C ILE A 177 5.52 -3.50 -19.31
N LEU A 178 4.94 -2.33 -19.07
CA LEU A 178 5.53 -1.03 -19.36
C LEU A 178 6.21 -0.38 -18.15
N GLY A 179 5.84 -0.79 -16.96
CA GLY A 179 6.39 -0.28 -15.71
C GLY A 179 5.80 -1.02 -14.53
N HIS A 180 6.35 -0.80 -13.37
CA HIS A 180 5.91 -1.49 -12.16
C HIS A 180 6.11 -0.66 -10.90
N ASP A 181 5.30 -0.98 -9.89
CA ASP A 181 5.46 -0.59 -8.49
C ASP A 181 5.49 -1.89 -7.67
N LEU A 182 6.67 -2.47 -7.53
CA LEU A 182 6.88 -3.75 -6.86
C LEU A 182 7.67 -3.54 -5.56
N PHE A 183 7.26 -4.22 -4.52
CA PHE A 183 7.82 -4.09 -3.18
C PHE A 183 8.10 -5.45 -2.57
N LEU A 184 9.12 -5.52 -1.72
CA LEU A 184 9.33 -6.67 -0.87
C LEU A 184 8.29 -6.71 0.24
N TYR A 185 7.94 -7.91 0.67
CA TYR A 185 7.18 -8.08 1.90
C TYR A 185 7.69 -9.29 2.70
N ASN A 186 7.60 -9.16 4.01
CA ASN A 186 7.92 -10.24 4.93
C ASN A 186 6.78 -11.26 4.93
N ARG A 187 7.11 -12.53 4.69
CA ARG A 187 6.15 -13.63 4.66
C ARG A 187 5.89 -14.25 6.03
N GLN A 188 6.62 -13.84 7.06
CA GLN A 188 6.37 -14.32 8.41
C GLN A 188 4.95 -13.94 8.84
N GLU A 189 4.18 -14.92 9.24
CA GLU A 189 2.83 -14.71 9.74
C GLU A 189 2.84 -13.97 11.08
N GLY A 190 1.72 -13.31 11.39
CA GLY A 190 1.50 -12.73 12.70
C GLY A 190 1.37 -13.80 13.78
N SER A 191 1.69 -13.46 15.01
CA SER A 191 1.59 -14.36 16.16
C SER A 191 1.03 -13.66 17.39
N ILE A 192 0.33 -14.42 18.22
CA ILE A 192 -0.07 -14.02 19.57
C ILE A 192 0.92 -14.65 20.53
N TRP A 193 1.40 -13.89 21.51
CA TRP A 193 2.41 -14.33 22.46
C TRP A 193 2.34 -13.57 23.79
N GLY A 194 3.17 -13.97 24.74
CA GLY A 194 3.18 -13.45 26.11
C GLY A 194 2.76 -14.53 27.11
N ALA A 195 2.94 -14.25 28.39
CA ALA A 195 2.62 -15.20 29.46
C ALA A 195 1.10 -15.52 29.53
N SER A 196 0.27 -14.59 29.07
CA SER A 196 -1.20 -14.71 29.04
C SER A 196 -1.76 -14.39 27.63
N GLU A 197 -0.93 -14.54 26.58
CA GLU A 197 -1.31 -14.25 25.19
C GLU A 197 -1.74 -12.78 24.98
N GLU A 198 -1.12 -11.86 25.70
CA GLU A 198 -1.50 -10.44 25.75
C GLU A 198 -0.88 -9.59 24.63
N PHE A 199 0.04 -10.14 23.82
CA PHE A 199 0.74 -9.42 22.78
C PHE A 199 0.45 -9.97 21.39
N ILE A 200 0.43 -9.09 20.42
CA ILE A 200 0.37 -9.42 18.98
C ILE A 200 1.67 -8.93 18.33
N SER A 201 2.28 -9.78 17.52
CA SER A 201 3.40 -9.43 16.65
C SER A 201 3.05 -9.73 15.20
N SER A 202 3.11 -8.73 14.36
CA SER A 202 2.86 -8.85 12.92
C SER A 202 3.60 -7.77 12.15
N GLY A 203 3.89 -8.03 10.90
CA GLY A 203 4.32 -6.96 9.98
C GLY A 203 3.19 -5.99 9.69
N ARG A 204 3.53 -4.74 9.35
CA ARG A 204 2.59 -3.71 8.86
C ARG A 204 1.48 -3.32 9.86
N LEU A 205 1.71 -3.48 11.16
CA LEU A 205 0.79 -2.94 12.18
C LEU A 205 0.68 -1.42 12.07
N ASP A 206 1.79 -0.75 11.81
CA ASP A 206 1.84 0.62 11.34
C ASP A 206 1.64 0.63 9.81
N ASP A 207 0.54 1.16 9.23
CA ASP A 207 -0.61 1.71 9.97
C ASP A 207 -1.90 0.91 9.74
N LEU A 208 -1.79 -0.34 9.27
CA LEU A 208 -2.96 -1.18 9.00
C LEU A 208 -3.82 -1.44 10.25
N GLN A 209 -3.22 -1.37 11.44
CA GLN A 209 -3.98 -1.47 12.68
C GLN A 209 -4.91 -0.26 12.87
N CYS A 210 -4.40 0.97 12.71
CA CYS A 210 -5.23 2.18 12.80
C CYS A 210 -6.23 2.24 11.65
N ALA A 211 -5.83 1.85 10.44
CA ALA A 211 -6.73 1.77 9.30
C ALA A 211 -7.88 0.78 9.53
N PHE A 212 -7.61 -0.37 10.15
CA PHE A 212 -8.65 -1.33 10.55
C PHE A 212 -9.52 -0.79 11.70
N ALA A 213 -8.90 -0.31 12.77
CA ALA A 213 -9.62 0.15 13.95
C ALA A 213 -10.52 1.36 13.62
N SER A 214 -10.02 2.32 12.82
CA SER A 214 -10.81 3.46 12.37
C SER A 214 -11.95 3.05 11.44
N LEU A 215 -11.75 2.05 10.56
CA LEU A 215 -12.84 1.50 9.73
C LEU A 215 -13.92 0.86 10.61
N GLN A 216 -13.56 0.03 11.60
CA GLN A 216 -14.52 -0.60 12.49
C GLN A 216 -15.29 0.44 13.34
N GLY A 217 -14.60 1.45 13.86
CA GLY A 217 -15.21 2.57 14.56
C GLY A 217 -16.13 3.39 13.65
N PHE A 218 -15.73 3.63 12.41
CA PHE A 218 -16.53 4.30 11.40
C PHE A 218 -17.79 3.50 11.03
N LEU A 219 -17.72 2.18 10.91
CA LEU A 219 -18.85 1.33 10.56
C LEU A 219 -19.84 1.17 11.72
N SER A 220 -19.36 1.03 12.97
CA SER A 220 -20.17 0.78 14.16
C SER A 220 -20.70 2.04 14.83
N GLY A 221 -20.11 3.20 14.58
CA GLY A 221 -20.47 4.45 15.24
C GLY A 221 -21.84 5.00 14.83
N GLU A 222 -22.54 5.67 15.77
CA GLU A 222 -23.76 6.41 15.45
C GLU A 222 -23.47 7.67 14.62
N LYS A 223 -24.22 7.88 13.54
CA LYS A 223 -23.94 8.92 12.51
C LYS A 223 -25.11 9.88 12.32
N ARG A 224 -25.79 10.26 13.41
CA ARG A 224 -27.09 10.96 13.33
C ARG A 224 -26.98 12.41 12.86
N ASP A 225 -25.97 13.16 13.34
CA ASP A 225 -25.95 14.62 13.22
C ASP A 225 -24.71 15.17 12.52
N CYS A 226 -23.87 14.33 11.95
CA CYS A 226 -22.64 14.74 11.27
C CYS A 226 -22.33 13.87 10.05
N MET A 227 -21.70 14.45 9.07
CA MET A 227 -21.01 13.69 8.03
C MET A 227 -19.79 13.01 8.67
N ALA A 228 -19.82 11.70 8.78
CA ALA A 228 -18.64 10.94 9.16
C ALA A 228 -17.82 10.62 7.93
N VAL A 229 -16.52 10.84 8.00
CA VAL A 229 -15.56 10.57 6.92
C VAL A 229 -14.46 9.66 7.44
N HIS A 230 -14.22 8.56 6.74
CA HIS A 230 -13.09 7.66 6.96
C HIS A 230 -12.15 7.75 5.78
N CYS A 231 -10.91 8.14 6.04
CA CYS A 231 -9.92 8.45 5.03
C CYS A 231 -8.67 7.60 5.25
N VAL A 232 -8.34 6.74 4.29
CA VAL A 232 -7.10 5.97 4.28
C VAL A 232 -6.29 6.41 3.08
N LEU A 233 -5.11 6.97 3.33
CA LEU A 233 -4.28 7.59 2.31
C LEU A 233 -2.99 6.81 2.13
N ASP A 234 -2.41 6.89 0.96
CA ASP A 234 -1.19 6.17 0.60
C ASP A 234 0.03 7.11 0.66
N ASN A 235 1.23 6.51 0.67
CA ASN A 235 2.52 7.19 0.61
C ASN A 235 2.83 8.13 1.80
N GLU A 236 2.29 7.86 2.96
CA GLU A 236 2.67 8.56 4.20
C GLU A 236 4.17 8.41 4.46
N GLU A 237 4.68 7.19 4.33
CA GLU A 237 6.06 6.80 4.63
C GLU A 237 7.12 7.52 3.77
N VAL A 238 6.71 8.16 2.70
CA VAL A 238 7.57 8.95 1.79
C VAL A 238 7.14 10.41 1.67
N GLY A 239 6.37 10.91 2.64
CA GLY A 239 6.03 12.31 2.81
C GLY A 239 4.74 12.76 2.11
N SER A 240 3.83 11.85 1.77
CA SER A 240 2.45 12.13 1.30
C SER A 240 2.32 12.98 0.02
N GLY A 241 3.41 13.29 -0.68
CA GLY A 241 3.47 14.22 -1.82
C GLY A 241 2.99 13.66 -3.15
N THR A 242 2.19 12.59 -3.16
CA THR A 242 1.66 11.96 -4.38
C THR A 242 0.20 12.31 -4.60
N LYS A 243 -0.36 11.96 -5.79
CA LYS A 243 -1.78 12.24 -6.11
C LYS A 243 -2.79 11.52 -5.19
N GLN A 244 -2.37 10.48 -4.48
CA GLN A 244 -3.16 9.69 -3.53
C GLN A 244 -2.74 9.87 -2.07
N GLY A 245 -1.71 10.66 -1.80
CA GLY A 245 -1.22 10.97 -0.46
C GLY A 245 -2.01 12.08 0.23
N ALA A 246 -1.73 12.32 1.51
CA ALA A 246 -2.43 13.33 2.32
C ALA A 246 -2.20 14.76 1.85
N ALA A 247 -1.07 15.06 1.20
CA ALA A 247 -0.79 16.36 0.62
C ALA A 247 -1.47 16.59 -0.75
N SER A 248 -2.20 15.60 -1.27
CA SER A 248 -2.97 15.74 -2.51
C SER A 248 -4.28 16.49 -2.28
N THR A 249 -4.98 16.78 -3.38
CA THR A 249 -6.33 17.35 -3.34
C THR A 249 -7.43 16.31 -3.10
N PHE A 250 -7.10 15.02 -2.88
CA PHE A 250 -8.09 13.94 -2.90
C PHE A 250 -9.20 14.14 -1.87
N LEU A 251 -8.87 14.44 -0.63
CA LEU A 251 -9.87 14.72 0.39
C LEU A 251 -10.66 15.99 0.08
N PHE A 252 -9.96 17.06 -0.31
CA PHE A 252 -10.57 18.34 -0.63
C PHE A 252 -11.52 18.23 -1.83
N ASP A 253 -11.08 17.60 -2.94
CA ASP A 253 -11.92 17.36 -4.12
C ASP A 253 -13.14 16.53 -3.77
N THR A 254 -12.99 15.51 -2.93
CA THR A 254 -14.10 14.67 -2.46
C THR A 254 -15.14 15.49 -1.71
N LEU A 255 -14.71 16.32 -0.76
CA LEU A 255 -15.62 17.17 0.03
C LEU A 255 -16.32 18.21 -0.82
N ILE A 256 -15.60 18.87 -1.75
CA ILE A 256 -16.23 19.82 -2.70
C ILE A 256 -17.31 19.12 -3.51
N ARG A 257 -17.02 17.99 -4.10
CA ARG A 257 -17.96 17.25 -4.95
C ARG A 257 -19.20 16.78 -4.19
N VAL A 258 -19.04 16.40 -2.92
CA VAL A 258 -20.17 16.08 -2.03
C VAL A 258 -21.06 17.31 -1.85
N HIS A 259 -20.46 18.46 -1.55
CA HIS A 259 -21.19 19.71 -1.34
C HIS A 259 -21.92 20.17 -2.61
N GLU A 260 -21.24 20.13 -3.74
CA GLU A 260 -21.84 20.48 -5.05
C GLU A 260 -23.03 19.56 -5.39
N ALA A 261 -22.88 18.24 -5.15
CA ALA A 261 -23.95 17.27 -5.42
C ALA A 261 -25.17 17.47 -4.52
N LEU A 262 -25.00 17.99 -3.32
CA LEU A 262 -26.07 18.32 -2.38
C LEU A 262 -26.63 19.75 -2.59
N GLY A 263 -26.07 20.52 -3.53
CA GLY A 263 -26.53 21.89 -3.81
C GLY A 263 -26.02 22.97 -2.86
N TYR A 264 -24.99 22.66 -2.04
CA TYR A 264 -24.33 23.68 -1.21
C TYR A 264 -23.41 24.56 -2.06
N LEU A 265 -23.44 25.88 -1.82
CA LEU A 265 -22.76 26.85 -2.67
C LEU A 265 -21.24 26.97 -2.44
N SER A 266 -20.73 26.54 -1.27
CA SER A 266 -19.29 26.64 -0.96
C SER A 266 -18.92 25.93 0.34
N LEU A 267 -17.70 25.37 0.39
CA LEU A 267 -17.04 24.89 1.62
C LEU A 267 -16.61 26.01 2.58
N ILE A 268 -16.58 27.26 2.10
CA ILE A 268 -16.09 28.41 2.87
C ILE A 268 -17.05 28.79 4.03
N HIS A 269 -18.24 28.22 4.04
CA HIS A 269 -19.26 28.50 5.05
C HIS A 269 -19.46 27.38 6.09
N ILE A 270 -18.52 26.44 6.20
CA ILE A 270 -18.52 25.39 7.21
C ILE A 270 -17.51 25.69 8.30
#